data_a47d699ad9a72152a583070d3d95e527
#
_entry.id   a47d699ad9a72152a583070d3d95e527
#
_cell.length_a   1.000
_cell.length_b   1.000
_cell.length_c   1.000
_cell.angle_alpha   90.00
_cell.angle_beta   90.00
_cell.angle_gamma   90.00
#
_symmetry.space_group_name_H-M   'P 1'
#
loop_
_entity.id
_entity.type
_entity.pdbx_description
1 polymer ?
#
loop_
_entity_poly.entity_id
_entity_poly.type
_entity_poly.pdbx_seq_one_letter_code
_entity_poly.pdbx_strand_id
1 'polypeptide(L)'
;MAGNVNIFDKYGIKEVANVYFEALEDDIKAGVYAGDIVLYLDTLKVSTIETTAESTDATGGWGNPKLITWDYGKELTLTLEDALLSLESLRFMLGGAIKRPNTTAGTKVLVHHTAEVVLATGGKIPATGIIESTTKTAYVPVAISGHPIRLINLTSGLRTQIERTGTAENDTLAVGSTPLFKNPAAGQSTAAAGAAGDHVRVFWVEEVTGAANEASTAVEVTISPDTFPGTYRVVGDTFMRSQETGADEAFQFVINKAKVLSEVTITLEAEGDPSTFEMTLNVLRSTNERGENEMMKLIRYSPVTSGESGTAADDKGSITEPTNG
;
A
#
# COMPACT_ATOMS: atom_id res chain seq x y z
N MET A 1 -46.61 6.71 2.22
CA MET A 1 -47.14 6.03 1.02
C MET A 1 -46.07 5.06 0.58
N ALA A 2 -46.36 3.75 0.50
CA ALA A 2 -45.45 2.80 -0.11
C ALA A 2 -45.31 3.17 -1.57
N GLY A 3 -44.14 3.59 -2.00
CA GLY A 3 -43.88 3.85 -3.41
C GLY A 3 -44.15 2.57 -4.21
N ASN A 4 -44.86 2.68 -5.34
CA ASN A 4 -45.03 1.57 -6.27
C ASN A 4 -43.64 1.10 -6.72
N VAL A 5 -43.21 -0.08 -6.25
CA VAL A 5 -42.01 -0.71 -6.77
C VAL A 5 -42.35 -1.22 -8.16
N ASN A 6 -41.79 -0.60 -9.20
CA ASN A 6 -41.93 -1.10 -10.55
C ASN A 6 -41.13 -2.39 -10.70
N ILE A 7 -41.81 -3.52 -10.74
CA ILE A 7 -41.20 -4.86 -10.87
C ILE A 7 -40.48 -5.07 -12.21
N PHE A 8 -40.71 -4.18 -13.16
CA PHE A 8 -40.10 -4.22 -14.50
C PHE A 8 -38.81 -3.39 -14.61
N ASP A 9 -38.50 -2.56 -13.61
CA ASP A 9 -37.26 -1.80 -13.58
C ASP A 9 -36.06 -2.72 -13.60
N LYS A 10 -35.23 -2.61 -14.64
CA LYS A 10 -34.00 -3.35 -14.81
C LYS A 10 -32.87 -2.37 -15.03
N TYR A 11 -31.74 -2.65 -14.41
CA TYR A 11 -30.55 -1.81 -14.47
C TYR A 11 -29.34 -2.63 -14.87
N GLY A 12 -28.46 -2.04 -15.67
CA GLY A 12 -27.15 -2.58 -15.98
C GLY A 12 -26.07 -1.78 -15.24
N ILE A 13 -25.16 -2.46 -14.56
CA ILE A 13 -23.97 -1.86 -13.97
C ILE A 13 -22.80 -2.13 -14.91
N LYS A 14 -22.09 -1.09 -15.33
CA LYS A 14 -20.97 -1.20 -16.26
C LYS A 14 -19.66 -0.70 -15.64
N GLU A 15 -19.76 0.32 -14.83
CA GLU A 15 -18.58 0.98 -14.25
C GLU A 15 -18.17 0.32 -12.93
N VAL A 16 -16.87 0.36 -12.65
CA VAL A 16 -16.29 -0.03 -11.37
C VAL A 16 -16.60 1.02 -10.32
N ALA A 17 -16.77 0.63 -9.06
CA ALA A 17 -17.02 1.57 -7.98
C ALA A 17 -15.75 2.34 -7.59
N ASN A 18 -15.90 3.64 -7.29
CA ASN A 18 -14.93 4.36 -6.47
C ASN A 18 -15.19 4.01 -5.00
N VAL A 19 -14.17 3.59 -4.29
CA VAL A 19 -14.33 3.04 -2.94
C VAL A 19 -13.51 3.84 -1.93
N TYR A 20 -14.13 4.22 -0.82
CA TYR A 20 -13.39 4.81 0.30
C TYR A 20 -13.63 4.05 1.60
N PHE A 21 -12.63 4.17 2.48
CA PHE A 21 -12.59 3.49 3.77
C PHE A 21 -12.53 4.52 4.89
N GLU A 22 -13.42 4.36 5.84
CA GLU A 22 -13.53 5.19 7.03
C GLU A 22 -13.12 4.37 8.26
N ALA A 23 -12.23 4.92 9.09
CA ALA A 23 -11.80 4.27 10.32
C ALA A 23 -12.94 4.21 11.34
N LEU A 24 -13.16 3.05 11.94
CA LEU A 24 -14.17 2.86 13.01
C LEU A 24 -13.59 3.08 14.40
N GLU A 25 -12.27 2.97 14.55
CA GLU A 25 -11.57 3.05 15.84
C GLU A 25 -10.32 3.93 15.68
N ASP A 26 -9.88 4.52 16.80
CA ASP A 26 -8.66 5.31 16.84
C ASP A 26 -7.43 4.41 16.73
N ASP A 27 -6.53 4.71 15.80
CA ASP A 27 -5.16 4.19 15.78
C ASP A 27 -4.18 5.34 15.99
N ILE A 28 -3.86 5.63 17.25
CA ILE A 28 -2.98 6.71 17.64
C ILE A 28 -1.56 6.52 17.07
N LYS A 29 -1.11 5.27 16.86
CA LYS A 29 0.23 5.00 16.30
C LYS A 29 0.30 5.36 14.82
N ALA A 30 -0.80 5.18 14.11
CA ALA A 30 -0.93 5.56 12.71
C ALA A 30 -1.38 7.02 12.54
N GLY A 31 -1.76 7.72 13.61
CA GLY A 31 -2.32 9.06 13.56
C GLY A 31 -3.70 9.12 12.90
N VAL A 32 -4.48 8.05 13.02
CA VAL A 32 -5.82 7.89 12.46
C VAL A 32 -6.84 7.94 13.61
N TYR A 33 -7.91 8.69 13.42
CA TYR A 33 -9.02 8.78 14.38
C TYR A 33 -10.29 8.18 13.78
N ALA A 34 -11.19 7.74 14.63
CA ALA A 34 -12.50 7.24 14.21
C ALA A 34 -13.24 8.32 13.40
N GLY A 35 -13.74 7.93 12.21
CA GLY A 35 -14.36 8.85 11.25
C GLY A 35 -13.42 9.41 10.19
N ASP A 36 -12.11 9.20 10.31
CA ASP A 36 -11.16 9.63 9.27
C ASP A 36 -11.27 8.73 8.03
N ILE A 37 -11.17 9.35 6.85
CA ILE A 37 -11.01 8.60 5.60
C ILE A 37 -9.55 8.19 5.47
N VAL A 38 -9.31 6.89 5.54
CA VAL A 38 -7.95 6.32 5.58
C VAL A 38 -7.45 5.84 4.22
N LEU A 39 -8.35 5.57 3.28
CA LEU A 39 -8.01 5.14 1.94
C LEU A 39 -9.12 5.51 0.97
N TYR A 40 -8.75 5.96 -0.23
CA TYR A 40 -9.64 6.19 -1.35
C TYR A 40 -9.06 5.53 -2.60
N LEU A 41 -9.87 4.69 -3.26
CA LEU A 41 -9.49 3.94 -4.46
C LEU A 41 -10.38 4.38 -5.62
N ASP A 42 -9.78 5.03 -6.59
CA ASP A 42 -10.39 5.52 -7.84
C ASP A 42 -9.79 4.88 -9.09
N THR A 43 -8.85 3.94 -8.91
CA THR A 43 -8.14 3.24 -9.98
C THR A 43 -8.45 1.75 -10.03
N LEU A 44 -9.57 1.34 -9.41
CA LEU A 44 -10.02 -0.05 -9.40
C LEU A 44 -10.32 -0.55 -10.82
N LYS A 45 -9.91 -1.79 -11.09
CA LYS A 45 -10.27 -2.54 -12.30
C LYS A 45 -11.50 -3.40 -12.08
N VAL A 46 -11.62 -3.98 -10.89
CA VAL A 46 -12.70 -4.90 -10.53
C VAL A 46 -13.15 -4.63 -9.10
N SER A 47 -14.46 -4.67 -8.90
CA SER A 47 -15.08 -4.68 -7.57
C SER A 47 -16.10 -5.81 -7.55
N THR A 48 -15.87 -6.81 -6.72
CA THR A 48 -16.72 -8.00 -6.63
C THR A 48 -17.32 -8.13 -5.24
N ILE A 49 -18.64 -8.25 -5.17
CA ILE A 49 -19.37 -8.53 -3.94
C ILE A 49 -19.90 -9.96 -4.05
N GLU A 50 -19.45 -10.83 -3.16
CA GLU A 50 -19.87 -12.23 -3.12
C GLU A 50 -20.63 -12.51 -1.82
N THR A 51 -21.72 -13.27 -1.94
CA THR A 51 -22.50 -13.71 -0.78
C THR A 51 -22.63 -15.21 -0.81
N THR A 52 -22.23 -15.87 0.27
CA THR A 52 -22.39 -17.32 0.46
C THR A 52 -23.24 -17.61 1.68
N ALA A 53 -23.87 -18.78 1.71
CA ALA A 53 -24.61 -19.29 2.85
C ALA A 53 -24.55 -20.80 2.85
N GLU A 54 -24.57 -21.36 4.04
CA GLU A 54 -24.65 -22.80 4.24
C GLU A 54 -26.12 -23.20 4.45
N SER A 55 -26.44 -24.46 4.13
CA SER A 55 -27.75 -25.02 4.40
C SER A 55 -27.66 -26.42 4.96
N THR A 56 -28.65 -26.79 5.79
CA THR A 56 -28.82 -28.15 6.29
C THR A 56 -30.25 -28.61 6.03
N ASP A 57 -30.39 -29.89 5.69
CA ASP A 57 -31.68 -30.48 5.32
C ASP A 57 -32.14 -31.50 6.36
N ALA A 58 -33.40 -31.46 6.70
CA ALA A 58 -34.05 -32.60 7.31
C ALA A 58 -34.59 -33.50 6.20
N THR A 59 -34.20 -34.75 6.23
CA THR A 59 -34.66 -35.77 5.31
C THR A 59 -35.46 -36.86 6.02
N GLY A 60 -36.43 -37.50 5.36
CA GLY A 60 -37.23 -38.57 5.97
C GLY A 60 -38.31 -39.06 5.04
N GLY A 61 -38.97 -40.18 5.45
CA GLY A 61 -40.02 -40.82 4.67
C GLY A 61 -39.49 -41.83 3.64
N TRP A 62 -40.37 -42.38 2.84
CA TRP A 62 -40.05 -43.38 1.82
C TRP A 62 -39.20 -42.72 0.72
N GLY A 63 -38.00 -43.25 0.45
CA GLY A 63 -37.06 -42.66 -0.52
C GLY A 63 -36.20 -41.53 0.05
N ASN A 64 -36.32 -41.22 1.35
CA ASN A 64 -35.54 -40.22 2.07
C ASN A 64 -35.47 -38.83 1.39
N PRO A 65 -36.62 -38.25 0.95
CA PRO A 65 -36.61 -36.92 0.35
C PRO A 65 -36.27 -35.84 1.36
N LYS A 66 -35.75 -34.67 0.84
CA LYS A 66 -35.60 -33.48 1.64
C LYS A 66 -36.95 -32.93 2.04
N LEU A 67 -37.16 -32.73 3.33
CA LEU A 67 -38.42 -32.24 3.90
C LEU A 67 -38.38 -30.76 4.24
N ILE A 68 -37.29 -30.32 4.85
CA ILE A 68 -37.07 -28.94 5.28
C ILE A 68 -35.60 -28.60 5.08
N THR A 69 -35.33 -27.40 4.61
CA THR A 69 -33.99 -26.83 4.51
C THR A 69 -33.89 -25.62 5.43
N TRP A 70 -32.82 -25.52 6.22
CA TRP A 70 -32.47 -24.34 7.00
C TRP A 70 -31.18 -23.73 6.45
N ASP A 71 -31.22 -22.43 6.16
CA ASP A 71 -30.06 -21.66 5.77
C ASP A 71 -29.42 -21.02 6.98
N TYR A 72 -28.08 -21.07 7.06
CA TYR A 72 -27.28 -20.47 8.13
C TYR A 72 -25.91 -20.03 7.61
N GLY A 73 -25.10 -19.38 8.44
CA GLY A 73 -23.72 -19.04 8.12
C GLY A 73 -23.58 -18.10 6.91
N LYS A 74 -24.47 -17.09 6.78
CA LYS A 74 -24.37 -16.14 5.68
C LYS A 74 -23.09 -15.32 5.81
N GLU A 75 -22.23 -15.39 4.79
CA GLU A 75 -21.01 -14.64 4.68
C GLU A 75 -21.09 -13.68 3.46
N LEU A 76 -20.43 -12.56 3.58
CA LEU A 76 -20.33 -11.57 2.52
C LEU A 76 -18.89 -11.11 2.42
N THR A 77 -18.34 -11.17 1.21
CA THR A 77 -16.98 -10.82 0.89
C THR A 77 -16.97 -9.72 -0.17
N LEU A 78 -16.11 -8.72 0.01
CA LEU A 78 -15.83 -7.68 -0.98
C LEU A 78 -14.39 -7.87 -1.45
N THR A 79 -14.20 -8.07 -2.75
CA THR A 79 -12.89 -8.15 -3.38
C THR A 79 -12.71 -6.96 -4.31
N LEU A 80 -11.62 -6.23 -4.13
CA LEU A 80 -11.24 -5.06 -4.90
C LEU A 80 -9.90 -5.32 -5.59
N GLU A 81 -9.85 -5.14 -6.90
CA GLU A 81 -8.62 -5.23 -7.68
C GLU A 81 -8.23 -3.85 -8.16
N ASP A 82 -7.07 -3.35 -7.72
CA ASP A 82 -6.56 -2.03 -8.07
C ASP A 82 -5.44 -2.14 -9.12
N ALA A 83 -5.44 -1.19 -10.06
CA ALA A 83 -4.43 -1.07 -11.10
C ALA A 83 -3.14 -0.42 -10.61
N LEU A 84 -3.23 0.38 -9.55
CA LEU A 84 -2.11 1.16 -9.02
C LEU A 84 -1.89 0.88 -7.53
N LEU A 85 -0.65 0.57 -7.17
CA LEU A 85 -0.25 0.41 -5.79
C LEU A 85 0.21 1.74 -5.20
N SER A 86 -0.38 2.15 -4.09
CA SER A 86 0.15 3.21 -3.23
C SER A 86 0.77 2.63 -1.95
N LEU A 87 1.72 3.36 -1.35
CA LEU A 87 2.27 2.94 -0.06
C LEU A 87 1.23 3.00 1.06
N GLU A 88 0.23 3.87 0.93
CA GLU A 88 -0.90 3.92 1.86
C GLU A 88 -1.81 2.70 1.71
N SER A 89 -2.13 2.28 0.48
CA SER A 89 -2.91 1.06 0.26
C SER A 89 -2.17 -0.18 0.77
N LEU A 90 -0.84 -0.23 0.56
CA LEU A 90 -0.01 -1.32 1.08
C LEU A 90 0.01 -1.35 2.63
N ARG A 91 0.17 -0.18 3.27
CA ARG A 91 0.06 -0.06 4.73
C ARG A 91 -1.30 -0.53 5.22
N PHE A 92 -2.35 -0.10 4.57
CA PHE A 92 -3.73 -0.45 4.90
C PHE A 92 -3.97 -1.96 4.83
N MET A 93 -3.50 -2.61 3.76
CA MET A 93 -3.67 -4.06 3.53
C MET A 93 -2.85 -4.90 4.52
N LEU A 94 -1.65 -4.45 4.89
CA LEU A 94 -0.72 -5.22 5.72
C LEU A 94 -0.79 -4.86 7.21
N GLY A 95 -1.53 -3.82 7.58
CA GLY A 95 -1.53 -3.30 8.95
C GLY A 95 -0.19 -2.71 9.36
N GLY A 96 0.64 -2.31 8.38
CA GLY A 96 1.98 -1.79 8.60
C GLY A 96 2.01 -0.35 9.10
N ALA A 97 3.18 0.09 9.54
CA ALA A 97 3.46 1.47 9.89
C ALA A 97 4.26 2.16 8.77
N ILE A 98 3.85 3.37 8.40
CA ILE A 98 4.64 4.22 7.49
C ILE A 98 5.63 5.02 8.29
N LYS A 99 6.89 4.94 7.87
CA LYS A 99 7.99 5.70 8.42
C LYS A 99 8.53 6.64 7.36
N ARG A 100 8.52 7.93 7.68
CA ARG A 100 9.11 8.99 6.86
C ARG A 100 10.30 9.60 7.60
N PRO A 101 11.41 9.92 6.93
CA PRO A 101 12.52 10.59 7.55
C PRO A 101 12.06 11.93 8.14
N ASN A 102 12.51 12.22 9.36
CA ASN A 102 12.21 13.47 10.03
C ASN A 102 13.40 13.85 10.94
N THR A 103 14.07 14.91 10.57
CA THR A 103 15.27 15.38 11.31
C THR A 103 14.93 15.81 12.73
N THR A 104 13.77 16.46 12.96
CA THR A 104 13.33 16.92 14.28
C THR A 104 13.00 15.74 15.21
N ALA A 105 12.36 14.70 14.68
CA ALA A 105 12.04 13.48 15.43
C ALA A 105 13.18 12.47 15.46
N GLY A 106 14.30 12.74 14.76
CA GLY A 106 15.42 11.80 14.64
C GLY A 106 15.11 10.53 13.84
N THR A 107 14.01 10.54 13.09
CA THR A 107 13.60 9.38 12.27
C THR A 107 14.39 9.36 10.98
N LYS A 108 14.99 8.20 10.65
CA LYS A 108 15.79 7.97 9.46
C LYS A 108 15.28 6.75 8.72
N VAL A 109 15.40 6.75 7.39
CA VAL A 109 15.11 5.61 6.54
C VAL A 109 16.42 5.13 5.93
N LEU A 110 16.65 3.82 5.96
CA LEU A 110 17.84 3.20 5.41
C LEU A 110 17.52 2.67 4.01
N VAL A 111 18.23 3.20 3.01
CA VAL A 111 18.07 2.79 1.62
C VAL A 111 19.29 1.96 1.21
N HIS A 112 19.04 0.77 0.69
CA HIS A 112 20.07 -0.15 0.23
C HIS A 112 20.37 0.07 -1.24
N HIS A 113 21.65 0.29 -1.56
CA HIS A 113 22.11 0.54 -2.92
C HIS A 113 23.07 -0.55 -3.39
N THR A 114 23.07 -0.78 -4.68
CA THR A 114 24.05 -1.64 -5.35
C THR A 114 24.52 -1.00 -6.64
N ALA A 115 25.80 -1.18 -6.95
CA ALA A 115 26.37 -0.73 -8.21
C ALA A 115 27.46 -1.67 -8.69
N GLU A 116 27.71 -1.67 -9.99
CA GLU A 116 28.89 -2.27 -10.59
C GLU A 116 29.80 -1.18 -11.09
N VAL A 117 31.06 -1.23 -10.75
CA VAL A 117 32.08 -0.28 -11.16
C VAL A 117 33.27 -1.01 -11.78
N VAL A 118 33.77 -0.50 -12.88
CA VAL A 118 35.02 -0.96 -13.50
C VAL A 118 36.14 -0.09 -12.98
N LEU A 119 37.15 -0.71 -12.36
CA LEU A 119 38.27 0.04 -11.80
C LEU A 119 39.11 0.70 -12.90
N ALA A 120 39.45 1.95 -12.67
CA ALA A 120 40.31 2.75 -13.54
C ALA A 120 41.82 2.37 -13.37
N THR A 121 42.66 3.05 -14.10
CA THR A 121 44.13 2.87 -14.03
C THR A 121 44.64 2.98 -12.60
N GLY A 122 45.44 1.99 -12.16
CA GLY A 122 45.91 1.86 -10.80
C GLY A 122 44.91 1.22 -9.84
N GLY A 123 43.85 0.56 -10.35
CA GLY A 123 42.84 -0.11 -9.54
C GLY A 123 41.94 0.83 -8.74
N LYS A 124 41.75 2.05 -9.22
CA LYS A 124 41.04 3.13 -8.52
C LYS A 124 39.56 3.19 -8.92
N ILE A 125 38.74 3.70 -8.01
CA ILE A 125 37.38 4.09 -8.34
C ILE A 125 37.42 5.22 -9.40
N PRO A 126 36.65 5.14 -10.50
CA PRO A 126 36.69 6.14 -11.57
C PRO A 126 36.29 7.54 -11.10
N ALA A 127 36.76 8.56 -11.82
CA ALA A 127 36.40 9.96 -11.55
C ALA A 127 34.90 10.25 -11.72
N THR A 128 34.19 9.42 -12.49
CA THR A 128 32.73 9.49 -12.64
C THR A 128 31.96 9.07 -11.40
N GLY A 129 32.65 8.53 -10.38
CA GLY A 129 32.03 8.01 -9.19
C GLY A 129 31.46 6.60 -9.38
N ILE A 130 30.60 6.21 -8.45
CA ILE A 130 29.88 4.93 -8.48
C ILE A 130 28.45 5.22 -8.93
N ILE A 131 28.07 4.69 -10.09
CA ILE A 131 26.73 4.88 -10.65
C ILE A 131 25.81 3.78 -10.10
N GLU A 132 24.83 4.16 -9.30
CA GLU A 132 23.85 3.23 -8.74
C GLU A 132 23.07 2.51 -9.87
N SER A 133 22.79 1.22 -9.67
CA SER A 133 22.29 0.34 -10.72
C SER A 133 20.85 0.66 -11.14
N THR A 134 20.01 1.11 -10.21
CA THR A 134 18.57 1.36 -10.43
C THR A 134 18.31 2.79 -10.86
N THR A 135 18.73 3.77 -10.07
CA THR A 135 18.45 5.21 -10.31
C THR A 135 19.38 5.86 -11.33
N LYS A 136 20.51 5.20 -11.65
CA LYS A 136 21.60 5.74 -12.50
C LYS A 136 22.23 7.02 -11.96
N THR A 137 22.08 7.27 -10.67
CA THR A 137 22.66 8.43 -9.99
C THR A 137 24.09 8.12 -9.54
N ALA A 138 24.97 9.11 -9.60
CA ALA A 138 26.34 9.00 -9.10
C ALA A 138 26.38 9.19 -7.58
N TYR A 139 27.00 8.24 -6.88
CA TYR A 139 27.16 8.26 -5.43
C TYR A 139 28.63 8.22 -5.03
N VAL A 140 28.88 8.77 -3.83
CA VAL A 140 30.10 8.54 -3.06
C VAL A 140 29.66 7.82 -1.79
N PRO A 141 29.72 6.47 -1.76
CA PRO A 141 29.27 5.70 -0.61
C PRO A 141 30.02 6.05 0.67
N VAL A 142 29.28 6.16 1.78
CA VAL A 142 29.84 6.39 3.13
C VAL A 142 29.38 5.25 4.03
N ALA A 143 30.31 4.66 4.78
CA ALA A 143 29.97 3.64 5.76
C ALA A 143 29.25 4.28 6.95
N ILE A 144 28.12 3.71 7.33
CA ILE A 144 27.35 4.11 8.51
C ILE A 144 27.42 3.05 9.61
N SER A 145 27.09 3.42 10.84
CA SER A 145 27.17 2.52 12.00
C SER A 145 26.35 1.25 11.76
N GLY A 146 27.00 0.09 11.87
CA GLY A 146 26.36 -1.21 11.63
C GLY A 146 26.18 -1.61 10.16
N HIS A 147 26.47 -0.69 9.22
CA HIS A 147 26.30 -0.93 7.77
C HIS A 147 27.57 -0.55 7.02
N PRO A 148 28.58 -1.43 6.95
CA PRO A 148 29.79 -1.19 6.18
C PRO A 148 29.50 -1.18 4.69
N ILE A 149 30.36 -0.49 3.92
CA ILE A 149 30.39 -0.63 2.47
C ILE A 149 31.04 -1.97 2.16
N ARG A 150 30.35 -2.82 1.41
CA ARG A 150 30.86 -4.13 0.98
C ARG A 150 31.20 -4.12 -0.48
N LEU A 151 32.36 -4.66 -0.82
CA LEU A 151 32.83 -4.75 -2.19
C LEU A 151 33.20 -6.19 -2.53
N ILE A 152 32.81 -6.62 -3.73
CA ILE A 152 33.17 -7.92 -4.28
C ILE A 152 33.81 -7.66 -5.65
N ASN A 153 35.06 -8.04 -5.78
CA ASN A 153 35.73 -8.03 -7.06
C ASN A 153 35.27 -9.24 -7.87
N LEU A 154 34.47 -9.02 -8.88
CA LEU A 154 33.89 -10.08 -9.71
C LEU A 154 34.93 -10.76 -10.60
N THR A 155 36.02 -10.06 -10.93
CA THR A 155 37.12 -10.59 -11.76
C THR A 155 37.99 -11.58 -10.97
N SER A 156 38.29 -11.28 -9.71
CA SER A 156 39.19 -12.10 -8.89
C SER A 156 38.45 -12.92 -7.81
N GLY A 157 37.16 -12.66 -7.55
CA GLY A 157 36.38 -13.30 -6.47
C GLY A 157 36.72 -12.80 -5.06
N LEU A 158 37.65 -11.88 -4.93
CA LEU A 158 38.06 -11.34 -3.64
C LEU A 158 37.04 -10.33 -3.09
N ARG A 159 37.01 -10.19 -1.75
CA ARG A 159 36.05 -9.34 -1.04
C ARG A 159 36.76 -8.34 -0.11
N THR A 160 36.07 -7.22 0.16
CA THR A 160 36.49 -6.28 1.18
C THR A 160 35.29 -5.56 1.77
N GLN A 161 35.50 -4.92 2.92
CA GLN A 161 34.49 -4.04 3.51
C GLN A 161 35.19 -2.82 4.12
N ILE A 162 34.47 -1.71 4.12
CA ILE A 162 34.86 -0.45 4.73
C ILE A 162 33.95 -0.24 5.93
N GLU A 163 34.50 -0.36 7.11
CA GLU A 163 33.77 -0.15 8.38
C GLU A 163 33.72 1.34 8.70
N ARG A 164 32.72 1.76 9.47
CA ARG A 164 32.69 3.10 10.03
C ARG A 164 33.68 3.24 11.14
N THR A 165 34.66 4.15 10.98
CA THR A 165 35.68 4.48 12.00
C THR A 165 35.35 5.78 12.74
N GLY A 166 34.40 6.57 12.23
CA GLY A 166 34.06 7.91 12.74
C GLY A 166 34.92 9.02 12.15
N THR A 167 35.83 8.67 11.22
CA THR A 167 36.65 9.64 10.49
C THR A 167 36.18 9.62 9.03
N ALA A 168 35.64 10.72 8.51
CA ALA A 168 35.05 10.79 7.19
C ALA A 168 35.95 10.29 6.05
N GLU A 169 37.24 10.50 6.16
CA GLU A 169 38.26 10.04 5.21
C GLU A 169 38.32 8.51 5.08
N ASN A 170 38.16 7.80 6.20
CA ASN A 170 38.21 6.34 6.24
C ASN A 170 36.88 5.68 5.99
N ASP A 171 35.78 6.39 6.24
CA ASP A 171 34.41 5.89 6.12
C ASP A 171 33.86 6.01 4.70
N THR A 172 34.56 6.69 3.80
CA THR A 172 34.09 7.03 2.46
C THR A 172 34.82 6.24 1.40
N LEU A 173 34.08 5.66 0.48
CA LEU A 173 34.63 5.10 -0.78
C LEU A 173 34.73 6.21 -1.83
N ALA A 174 35.76 7.03 -1.72
CA ALA A 174 35.95 8.20 -2.55
C ALA A 174 36.48 7.87 -3.96
N VAL A 175 36.19 8.77 -4.90
CA VAL A 175 36.77 8.77 -6.26
C VAL A 175 38.31 8.79 -6.14
N GLY A 176 38.98 7.93 -6.90
CA GLY A 176 40.42 7.78 -6.84
C GLY A 176 40.93 6.84 -5.73
N SER A 177 40.05 6.30 -4.89
CA SER A 177 40.40 5.25 -3.92
C SER A 177 40.73 3.94 -4.60
N THR A 178 41.73 3.23 -4.07
CA THR A 178 42.10 1.87 -4.51
C THR A 178 41.61 0.87 -3.48
N PRO A 179 40.53 0.09 -3.74
CA PRO A 179 40.04 -0.93 -2.82
C PRO A 179 41.07 -2.04 -2.59
N LEU A 180 41.24 -2.45 -1.35
CA LEU A 180 42.08 -3.57 -0.96
C LEU A 180 41.23 -4.80 -0.66
N PHE A 181 41.38 -5.84 -1.45
CA PHE A 181 40.57 -7.06 -1.38
C PHE A 181 41.30 -8.19 -0.65
N LYS A 182 40.59 -8.98 0.11
CA LYS A 182 41.08 -10.16 0.83
C LYS A 182 40.27 -11.39 0.46
N ASN A 183 40.86 -12.55 0.56
CA ASN A 183 40.12 -13.81 0.46
C ASN A 183 39.67 -14.26 1.87
N PRO A 184 38.42 -14.07 2.26
CA PRO A 184 37.92 -14.42 3.59
C PRO A 184 37.94 -15.95 3.83
N ALA A 185 37.79 -16.75 2.76
CA ALA A 185 37.74 -18.22 2.85
C ALA A 185 39.12 -18.83 3.13
N ALA A 186 40.20 -18.14 2.74
CA ALA A 186 41.56 -18.62 2.92
C ALA A 186 42.25 -18.10 4.19
N GLY A 187 41.57 -17.29 5.03
CA GLY A 187 42.15 -16.69 6.23
C GLY A 187 43.32 -15.77 5.93
N GLN A 188 43.44 -15.26 4.69
CA GLN A 188 44.58 -14.42 4.30
C GLN A 188 44.53 -13.06 4.94
N SER A 189 45.63 -12.71 5.62
CA SER A 189 45.85 -11.40 6.20
C SER A 189 46.36 -10.34 5.19
N THR A 190 46.83 -10.78 4.02
CA THR A 190 47.35 -9.89 2.96
C THR A 190 46.23 -9.42 2.06
N ALA A 191 46.01 -8.10 2.01
CA ALA A 191 45.13 -7.47 1.06
C ALA A 191 45.85 -7.20 -0.25
N ALA A 192 45.19 -7.48 -1.39
CA ALA A 192 45.66 -7.14 -2.72
C ALA A 192 44.86 -5.95 -3.27
N ALA A 193 45.54 -5.03 -3.90
CA ALA A 193 44.89 -3.91 -4.59
C ALA A 193 44.11 -4.45 -5.80
N GLY A 194 42.97 -3.85 -6.11
CA GLY A 194 42.28 -4.09 -7.39
C GLY A 194 43.16 -3.67 -8.57
N ALA A 195 42.96 -4.34 -9.70
CA ALA A 195 43.63 -4.00 -10.95
C ALA A 195 42.74 -3.10 -11.84
N ALA A 196 43.37 -2.36 -12.77
CA ALA A 196 42.62 -1.65 -13.80
C ALA A 196 41.82 -2.61 -14.66
N GLY A 197 40.56 -2.32 -14.93
CA GLY A 197 39.66 -3.19 -15.66
C GLY A 197 38.93 -4.24 -14.83
N ASP A 198 39.25 -4.37 -13.53
CA ASP A 198 38.48 -5.25 -12.64
C ASP A 198 37.04 -4.76 -12.48
N HIS A 199 36.11 -5.68 -12.59
CA HIS A 199 34.68 -5.42 -12.27
C HIS A 199 34.44 -5.62 -10.79
N VAL A 200 33.92 -4.60 -10.12
CA VAL A 200 33.67 -4.63 -8.67
C VAL A 200 32.19 -4.32 -8.43
N ARG A 201 31.52 -5.21 -7.72
CA ARG A 201 30.17 -4.96 -7.18
C ARG A 201 30.28 -4.32 -5.82
N VAL A 202 29.59 -3.18 -5.67
CA VAL A 202 29.56 -2.38 -4.44
C VAL A 202 28.17 -2.41 -3.84
N PHE A 203 28.09 -2.62 -2.52
CA PHE A 203 26.86 -2.59 -1.74
C PHE A 203 27.04 -1.61 -0.60
N TRP A 204 26.11 -0.68 -0.45
CA TRP A 204 26.14 0.26 0.66
C TRP A 204 24.73 0.62 1.12
N VAL A 205 24.64 1.26 2.27
CA VAL A 205 23.39 1.75 2.82
C VAL A 205 23.50 3.27 2.95
N GLU A 206 22.51 3.97 2.49
CA GLU A 206 22.35 5.41 2.67
C GLU A 206 21.34 5.67 3.78
N GLU A 207 21.69 6.59 4.67
CA GLU A 207 20.81 7.07 5.72
C GLU A 207 20.10 8.33 5.22
N VAL A 208 18.84 8.19 4.80
CA VAL A 208 18.04 9.31 4.32
C VAL A 208 17.44 10.03 5.52
N THR A 209 17.73 11.32 5.62
CA THR A 209 17.17 12.26 6.62
C THR A 209 16.34 13.30 5.88
N GLY A 210 15.17 13.68 6.41
CA GLY A 210 14.28 14.71 5.84
C GLY A 210 14.07 15.86 6.81
N ALA A 211 13.88 17.07 6.31
CA ALA A 211 13.40 18.17 7.15
C ALA A 211 11.94 17.93 7.56
N ALA A 212 11.52 18.47 8.71
CA ALA A 212 10.24 18.17 9.34
C ALA A 212 9.00 18.40 8.47
N ASN A 213 9.11 19.22 7.41
CA ASN A 213 8.00 19.62 6.53
C ASN A 213 8.31 19.46 5.04
N GLU A 214 9.41 18.78 4.67
CA GLU A 214 9.71 18.51 3.27
C GLU A 214 9.17 17.14 2.85
N ALA A 215 8.71 17.06 1.59
CA ALA A 215 8.37 15.78 0.99
C ALA A 215 9.61 14.89 1.03
N SER A 216 9.59 13.88 1.86
CA SER A 216 10.70 12.95 1.99
C SER A 216 10.88 12.17 0.70
N THR A 217 12.12 12.06 0.24
CA THR A 217 12.49 11.25 -0.92
C THR A 217 12.45 9.75 -0.65
N ALA A 218 12.34 9.35 0.62
CA ALA A 218 12.25 7.95 1.03
C ALA A 218 11.06 7.74 1.96
N VAL A 219 10.36 6.64 1.75
CA VAL A 219 9.25 6.19 2.61
C VAL A 219 9.44 4.69 2.86
N GLU A 220 9.36 4.29 4.11
CA GLU A 220 9.46 2.90 4.53
C GLU A 220 8.10 2.43 5.06
N VAL A 221 7.62 1.31 4.56
CA VAL A 221 6.48 0.59 5.14
C VAL A 221 7.03 -0.62 5.88
N THR A 222 6.85 -0.62 7.20
CA THR A 222 7.32 -1.72 8.05
C THR A 222 6.16 -2.65 8.35
N ILE A 223 6.32 -3.93 8.02
CA ILE A 223 5.36 -5.00 8.32
C ILE A 223 5.86 -5.69 9.59
N SER A 224 5.02 -5.75 10.61
CA SER A 224 5.32 -6.41 11.88
C SER A 224 4.45 -7.65 12.05
N PRO A 225 4.94 -8.73 12.67
CA PRO A 225 4.12 -9.91 12.94
C PRO A 225 3.00 -9.64 13.96
N ASP A 226 3.08 -8.56 14.71
CA ASP A 226 2.15 -8.21 15.78
C ASP A 226 1.08 -7.20 15.35
N THR A 227 1.13 -6.71 14.10
CA THR A 227 0.19 -5.72 13.59
C THR A 227 -0.66 -6.31 12.47
N PHE A 228 -1.96 -6.07 12.55
CA PHE A 228 -2.95 -6.56 11.58
C PHE A 228 -3.80 -5.40 11.08
N PRO A 229 -4.37 -5.51 9.87
CA PRO A 229 -5.33 -4.54 9.37
C PRO A 229 -6.50 -4.34 10.34
N GLY A 230 -6.98 -3.11 10.40
CA GLY A 230 -8.11 -2.73 11.23
C GLY A 230 -9.46 -3.16 10.65
N THR A 231 -10.50 -2.61 11.27
CA THR A 231 -11.88 -2.76 10.81
C THR A 231 -12.37 -1.39 10.35
N TYR A 232 -13.03 -1.37 9.20
CA TYR A 232 -13.40 -0.13 8.52
C TYR A 232 -14.85 -0.15 8.07
N ARG A 233 -15.42 1.03 7.93
CA ARG A 233 -16.62 1.25 7.14
C ARG A 233 -16.20 1.44 5.69
N VAL A 234 -16.92 0.81 4.77
CA VAL A 234 -16.60 0.85 3.33
C VAL A 234 -17.79 1.40 2.58
N VAL A 235 -17.53 2.38 1.75
CA VAL A 235 -18.55 2.95 0.86
C VAL A 235 -18.01 2.96 -0.56
N GLY A 236 -18.81 2.46 -1.49
CA GLY A 236 -18.46 2.47 -2.89
C GLY A 236 -19.56 3.08 -3.73
N ASP A 237 -19.18 3.98 -4.62
CA ASP A 237 -20.06 4.70 -5.52
C ASP A 237 -19.81 4.30 -6.97
N THR A 238 -20.87 3.99 -7.71
CA THR A 238 -20.81 3.70 -9.13
C THR A 238 -22.10 4.15 -9.82
N PHE A 239 -22.22 3.88 -11.12
CA PHE A 239 -23.39 4.20 -11.90
C PHE A 239 -24.09 2.94 -12.39
N MET A 240 -25.41 2.99 -12.42
CA MET A 240 -26.25 2.01 -13.10
C MET A 240 -27.09 2.69 -14.17
N ARG A 241 -27.34 1.99 -15.25
CA ARG A 241 -28.18 2.49 -16.34
C ARG A 241 -29.53 1.80 -16.35
N SER A 242 -30.59 2.59 -16.34
CA SER A 242 -31.95 2.09 -16.47
C SER A 242 -32.20 1.54 -17.87
N GLN A 243 -32.79 0.35 -17.97
CA GLN A 243 -33.21 -0.23 -19.24
C GLN A 243 -34.37 0.57 -19.90
N GLU A 244 -35.26 1.13 -19.09
CA GLU A 244 -36.45 1.81 -19.55
C GLU A 244 -36.15 3.20 -20.08
N THR A 245 -35.39 3.99 -19.34
CA THR A 245 -35.10 5.39 -19.66
C THR A 245 -33.77 5.60 -20.36
N GLY A 246 -32.85 4.64 -20.29
CA GLY A 246 -31.46 4.79 -20.77
C GLY A 246 -30.63 5.79 -19.97
N ALA A 247 -31.18 6.35 -18.89
CA ALA A 247 -30.49 7.31 -18.04
C ALA A 247 -29.56 6.61 -17.04
N ASP A 248 -28.46 7.26 -16.72
CA ASP A 248 -27.54 6.83 -15.68
C ASP A 248 -28.01 7.36 -14.32
N GLU A 249 -28.09 6.47 -13.35
CA GLU A 249 -28.45 6.76 -11.97
C GLU A 249 -27.30 6.38 -11.06
N ALA A 250 -27.13 7.07 -9.94
CA ALA A 250 -26.11 6.76 -8.98
C ALA A 250 -26.48 5.50 -8.17
N PHE A 251 -25.50 4.64 -7.98
CA PHE A 251 -25.61 3.44 -7.18
C PHE A 251 -24.48 3.37 -6.15
N GLN A 252 -24.85 3.14 -4.92
CA GLN A 252 -23.91 3.10 -3.81
C GLN A 252 -24.09 1.83 -3.01
N PHE A 253 -22.99 1.21 -2.59
CA PHE A 253 -23.00 0.21 -1.54
C PHE A 253 -22.35 0.76 -0.28
N VAL A 254 -22.92 0.44 0.88
CA VAL A 254 -22.42 0.82 2.19
C VAL A 254 -22.28 -0.41 3.05
N ILE A 255 -21.08 -0.68 3.51
CA ILE A 255 -20.73 -1.74 4.43
C ILE A 255 -20.30 -1.09 5.73
N ASN A 256 -21.10 -1.21 6.78
CA ASN A 256 -20.84 -0.52 8.04
C ASN A 256 -19.64 -1.09 8.81
N LYS A 257 -19.29 -2.35 8.59
CA LYS A 257 -18.15 -2.97 9.25
C LYS A 257 -17.54 -4.06 8.37
N ALA A 258 -16.32 -3.86 7.93
CA ALA A 258 -15.55 -4.82 7.16
C ALA A 258 -14.14 -4.94 7.74
N LYS A 259 -13.59 -6.13 7.71
CA LYS A 259 -12.20 -6.41 8.10
C LYS A 259 -11.41 -6.79 6.87
N VAL A 260 -10.29 -6.11 6.66
CA VAL A 260 -9.34 -6.44 5.60
C VAL A 260 -8.65 -7.75 5.95
N LEU A 261 -8.58 -8.67 5.00
CA LEU A 261 -7.78 -9.89 5.12
C LEU A 261 -6.31 -9.56 4.88
N SER A 262 -5.43 -10.14 5.70
CA SER A 262 -3.99 -9.87 5.64
C SER A 262 -3.26 -10.65 4.53
N GLU A 263 -4.00 -11.25 3.60
CA GLU A 263 -3.42 -11.95 2.46
C GLU A 263 -3.16 -10.94 1.33
N VAL A 264 -1.89 -10.66 1.07
CA VAL A 264 -1.46 -9.77 -0.02
C VAL A 264 -0.42 -10.49 -0.85
N THR A 265 -0.65 -10.58 -2.14
CA THR A 265 0.31 -11.09 -3.11
C THR A 265 0.81 -9.93 -3.96
N ILE A 266 2.12 -9.71 -3.95
CA ILE A 266 2.78 -8.74 -4.82
C ILE A 266 3.60 -9.53 -5.83
N THR A 267 3.20 -9.52 -7.09
CA THR A 267 3.92 -10.19 -8.17
C THR A 267 4.79 -9.17 -8.90
N LEU A 268 6.08 -9.45 -9.01
CA LEU A 268 7.05 -8.64 -9.74
C LEU A 268 7.56 -9.44 -10.93
N GLU A 269 7.11 -9.12 -12.13
CA GLU A 269 7.45 -9.81 -13.36
C GLU A 269 8.26 -8.91 -14.29
N ALA A 270 9.20 -9.51 -15.03
CA ALA A 270 10.04 -8.77 -15.97
C ALA A 270 9.30 -8.46 -17.29
N GLU A 271 8.35 -9.33 -17.67
CA GLU A 271 7.54 -9.21 -18.89
C GLU A 271 6.09 -9.57 -18.53
N GLY A 272 5.14 -8.79 -19.03
CA GLY A 272 3.71 -9.01 -18.80
C GLY A 272 2.91 -7.73 -18.66
N ASP A 273 1.63 -7.87 -18.37
CA ASP A 273 0.76 -6.77 -18.00
C ASP A 273 1.17 -6.19 -16.63
N PRO A 274 0.95 -4.90 -16.38
CA PRO A 274 1.20 -4.32 -15.07
C PRO A 274 0.50 -5.13 -13.97
N SER A 275 1.23 -5.41 -12.89
CA SER A 275 0.69 -6.15 -11.74
C SER A 275 -0.49 -5.40 -11.14
N THR A 276 -1.57 -6.12 -10.87
CA THR A 276 -2.72 -5.62 -10.13
C THR A 276 -2.62 -6.05 -8.67
N PHE A 277 -3.29 -5.30 -7.81
CA PHE A 277 -3.29 -5.54 -6.36
C PHE A 277 -4.70 -5.89 -5.93
N GLU A 278 -4.84 -7.07 -5.35
CA GLU A 278 -6.10 -7.56 -4.84
C GLU A 278 -6.20 -7.33 -3.33
N MET A 279 -7.33 -6.78 -2.92
CA MET A 279 -7.70 -6.57 -1.53
C MET A 279 -9.02 -7.28 -1.26
N THR A 280 -9.00 -8.23 -0.33
CA THR A 280 -10.20 -8.95 0.09
C THR A 280 -10.61 -8.52 1.49
N LEU A 281 -11.91 -8.26 1.66
CA LEU A 281 -12.52 -7.85 2.91
C LEU A 281 -13.65 -8.82 3.30
N ASN A 282 -13.62 -9.26 4.53
CA ASN A 282 -14.76 -9.94 5.14
C ASN A 282 -15.70 -8.92 5.77
N VAL A 283 -16.96 -8.97 5.36
CA VAL A 283 -18.01 -8.13 5.93
C VAL A 283 -18.51 -8.72 7.24
N LEU A 284 -18.42 -7.92 8.27
CA LEU A 284 -18.85 -8.31 9.60
C LEU A 284 -20.27 -7.80 9.87
N ARG A 285 -20.97 -8.52 10.72
CA ARG A 285 -22.26 -8.06 11.23
C ARG A 285 -22.10 -6.72 11.96
N SER A 286 -22.93 -5.77 11.62
CA SER A 286 -23.09 -4.48 12.30
C SER A 286 -24.55 -4.29 12.74
N THR A 287 -24.78 -3.27 13.54
CA THR A 287 -26.13 -2.85 13.93
C THR A 287 -26.40 -1.50 13.31
N ASN A 288 -27.53 -1.36 12.62
CA ASN A 288 -27.95 -0.08 12.06
C ASN A 288 -28.52 0.86 13.15
N GLU A 289 -28.85 2.10 12.78
CA GLU A 289 -29.40 3.11 13.68
C GLU A 289 -30.71 2.70 14.34
N ARG A 290 -31.42 1.70 13.80
CA ARG A 290 -32.66 1.13 14.32
C ARG A 290 -32.45 -0.06 15.25
N GLY A 291 -31.19 -0.47 15.47
CA GLY A 291 -30.85 -1.63 16.28
C GLY A 291 -30.99 -2.97 15.55
N GLU A 292 -31.18 -2.97 14.23
CA GLU A 292 -31.31 -4.19 13.42
C GLU A 292 -29.93 -4.63 12.90
N ASN A 293 -29.78 -5.96 12.75
CA ASN A 293 -28.57 -6.54 12.19
C ASN A 293 -28.45 -6.25 10.70
N GLU A 294 -27.31 -5.74 10.29
CA GLU A 294 -27.04 -5.38 8.93
C GLU A 294 -25.61 -5.76 8.53
N MET A 295 -25.42 -6.18 7.30
CA MET A 295 -24.09 -6.42 6.72
C MET A 295 -23.76 -5.36 5.66
N MET A 296 -24.68 -5.08 4.74
CA MET A 296 -24.49 -4.16 3.64
C MET A 296 -25.81 -3.51 3.24
N LYS A 297 -25.75 -2.26 2.81
CA LYS A 297 -26.84 -1.54 2.14
C LYS A 297 -26.48 -1.32 0.68
N LEU A 298 -27.48 -1.48 -0.20
CA LEU A 298 -27.42 -1.08 -1.59
C LEU A 298 -28.39 0.07 -1.79
N ILE A 299 -27.91 1.19 -2.26
CA ILE A 299 -28.67 2.44 -2.37
C ILE A 299 -28.65 2.90 -3.81
N ARG A 300 -29.81 3.10 -4.37
CA ARG A 300 -30.00 3.80 -5.64
C ARG A 300 -30.49 5.20 -5.33
N TYR A 301 -29.88 6.21 -5.92
CA TYR A 301 -30.35 7.59 -5.79
C TYR A 301 -30.13 8.36 -7.08
N SER A 302 -31.01 9.31 -7.31
CA SER A 302 -30.83 10.28 -8.38
C SER A 302 -30.23 11.53 -7.78
N PRO A 303 -29.18 12.10 -8.36
CA PRO A 303 -28.64 13.36 -7.87
C PRO A 303 -29.75 14.42 -7.93
N VAL A 304 -30.02 15.06 -6.82
CA VAL A 304 -30.96 16.18 -6.78
C VAL A 304 -30.34 17.30 -7.61
N THR A 305 -30.86 17.51 -8.83
CA THR A 305 -30.52 18.72 -9.56
C THR A 305 -31.02 19.90 -8.74
N SER A 306 -30.09 20.76 -8.33
CA SER A 306 -30.35 21.98 -7.56
C SER A 306 -31.35 22.89 -8.34
N GLY A 307 -32.62 22.64 -8.15
CA GLY A 307 -33.73 23.29 -8.84
C GLY A 307 -35.07 23.09 -8.13
N GLU A 308 -35.22 22.09 -7.29
CA GLU A 308 -36.39 21.94 -6.42
C GLU A 308 -36.03 22.38 -5.01
N SER A 309 -36.47 23.59 -4.69
CA SER A 309 -36.46 24.22 -3.37
C SER A 309 -37.23 23.34 -2.38
N GLY A 310 -36.56 22.36 -1.81
CA GLY A 310 -36.89 21.89 -0.48
C GLY A 310 -36.29 22.91 0.48
N THR A 311 -37.11 23.57 1.27
CA THR A 311 -36.72 24.47 2.34
C THR A 311 -35.76 23.74 3.31
N ALA A 312 -34.48 23.74 2.97
CA ALA A 312 -33.42 23.47 3.92
C ALA A 312 -33.29 24.75 4.74
N ALA A 313 -33.50 24.64 6.05
CA ALA A 313 -33.22 25.70 6.99
C ALA A 313 -31.80 26.22 6.74
N ASP A 314 -31.72 27.53 6.56
CA ASP A 314 -30.53 28.31 6.30
C ASP A 314 -29.62 28.24 7.53
N ASP A 315 -28.69 27.28 7.56
CA ASP A 315 -27.53 27.33 8.45
C ASP A 315 -26.29 27.73 7.66
N LYS A 316 -26.29 28.97 7.20
CA LYS A 316 -25.07 29.62 6.74
C LYS A 316 -24.24 29.98 7.96
N GLY A 317 -23.45 29.03 8.42
CA GLY A 317 -22.29 29.30 9.25
C GLY A 317 -21.38 30.28 8.50
N SER A 318 -21.46 31.54 8.81
CA SER A 318 -20.56 32.61 8.35
C SER A 318 -19.13 32.26 8.75
N ILE A 319 -18.33 31.82 7.79
CA ILE A 319 -16.87 31.76 7.96
C ILE A 319 -16.37 33.21 7.89
N THR A 320 -16.17 33.83 9.03
CA THR A 320 -15.43 35.08 9.13
C THR A 320 -13.94 34.77 8.97
N GLU A 321 -13.35 35.26 7.87
CA GLU A 321 -11.89 35.28 7.71
C GLU A 321 -11.26 36.10 8.84
N PRO A 322 -10.13 35.66 9.42
CA PRO A 322 -9.39 36.48 10.37
C PRO A 322 -8.72 37.64 9.63
N THR A 323 -9.15 38.84 9.87
CA THR A 323 -8.44 40.06 9.48
C THR A 323 -7.12 40.14 10.24
N ASN A 324 -6.01 40.04 9.52
CA ASN A 324 -4.69 40.43 10.01
C ASN A 324 -4.67 41.93 10.35
N GLY A 325 -4.41 42.20 11.63
CA GLY A 325 -3.96 43.48 12.14
C GLY A 325 -2.56 43.35 12.71
#